data_40d51c37f6f24bf72c2777bafe4e2d52
#
_entry.id   40d51c37f6f24bf72c2777bafe4e2d52
#
_cell.length_a   1.000
_cell.length_b   1.000
_cell.length_c   1.000
_cell.angle_alpha   90.00
_cell.angle_beta   90.00
_cell.angle_gamma   90.00
#
_symmetry.space_group_name_H-M   'P 1'
#
loop_
_entity.id
_entity.type
_entity.pdbx_description
1 polymer ?
#
loop_
_entity_poly.entity_id
_entity_poly.type
_entity_poly.pdbx_seq_one_letter_code
_entity_poly.pdbx_strand_id
1 'polypeptide(L)'
;MRNLLKLIRPDLRQLAFGGLLGGLSLGAAVGLLAASAWLISMASTRPPILVLQVAIVLVRFFGLSRGTLKYAARIVEHDAALKIQTSLRIRVYEEISKFLPTNFSKLSRGNLLSQIINDVELVQDLWLRIFMPWLNALIAGVSGLSITFYLYPAAGSALSLIFLAAIFLIPLLAAVISAPQNEREQEAKLFSQVIQVAESSNESLVFNFKDELLTQLEIAQDAIALSQNQSAKRSGYASALHLILLGAASITALYFAAQGFIAGDLAGVNVAVISLLPLVIFEGVGTLPAAFSNLSRIMEAVQNLSPYLSQENADPRATSSKSLARSVTIDFQAVNPIIADANCAPLTATISPGETLIIMGKSGSGKSSIINSLLGFIPFTGRIEINGEELSPKHDELFSVLLQDDYLFATSIRENLKIGKPDATDRDLEQILEIVELADLIHKLPEGLDTHVGPLGYNFSGGEKQRMKLARLLLRNTPVFILDEPFEFLDANQVARIANKVSRVLANKTVIIVSHLELNIPSKVITLVH
;
A
#
# COMPACT_ATOMS: atom_id res chain seq x y z
N MET A 1 -6.54 -12.19 -9.41
CA MET A 1 -5.81 -12.09 -10.68
C MET A 1 -6.59 -11.43 -11.81
N ARG A 2 -7.81 -11.86 -12.15
CA ARG A 2 -8.59 -11.26 -13.28
C ARG A 2 -8.87 -9.76 -13.10
N ASN A 3 -9.12 -9.28 -11.89
CA ASN A 3 -9.37 -7.87 -11.58
C ASN A 3 -8.08 -7.04 -11.58
N LEU A 4 -6.96 -7.59 -11.11
CA LEU A 4 -5.64 -6.98 -11.25
C LEU A 4 -5.24 -6.81 -12.71
N LEU A 5 -5.47 -7.83 -13.54
CA LEU A 5 -5.20 -7.76 -14.98
C LEU A 5 -6.07 -6.71 -15.69
N LYS A 6 -7.33 -6.53 -15.25
CA LYS A 6 -8.20 -5.47 -15.78
C LYS A 6 -7.68 -4.06 -15.44
N LEU A 7 -7.12 -3.90 -14.24
CA LEU A 7 -6.59 -2.63 -13.75
C LEU A 7 -5.34 -2.18 -14.51
N ILE A 8 -4.51 -3.15 -14.90
CA ILE A 8 -3.21 -2.94 -15.56
C ILE A 8 -3.35 -2.89 -17.08
N ARG A 9 -4.54 -3.20 -17.64
CA ARG A 9 -4.79 -3.23 -19.09
C ARG A 9 -4.26 -2.04 -19.90
N PRO A 10 -4.37 -0.78 -19.45
CA PRO A 10 -3.89 0.37 -20.23
C PRO A 10 -2.38 0.31 -20.48
N ASP A 11 -1.61 -0.18 -19.52
CA ASP A 11 -0.15 -0.16 -19.52
C ASP A 11 0.47 -1.46 -20.07
N LEU A 12 -0.36 -2.50 -20.36
CA LEU A 12 0.13 -3.77 -20.91
C LEU A 12 0.84 -3.61 -22.26
N ARG A 13 0.41 -2.66 -23.10
CA ARG A 13 1.08 -2.38 -24.39
C ARG A 13 2.49 -1.83 -24.16
N GLN A 14 2.64 -0.94 -23.21
CA GLN A 14 3.93 -0.34 -22.89
C GLN A 14 4.86 -1.38 -22.25
N LEU A 15 4.34 -2.22 -21.34
CA LEU A 15 5.08 -3.34 -20.78
C LEU A 15 5.51 -4.36 -21.87
N ALA A 16 4.59 -4.74 -22.76
CA ALA A 16 4.90 -5.64 -23.87
C ALA A 16 6.01 -5.08 -24.78
N PHE A 17 5.96 -3.78 -25.06
CA PHE A 17 6.99 -3.10 -25.84
C PHE A 17 8.33 -3.06 -25.10
N GLY A 18 8.34 -2.77 -23.81
CA GLY A 18 9.53 -2.84 -22.96
C GLY A 18 10.14 -4.25 -22.95
N GLY A 19 9.31 -5.27 -22.73
CA GLY A 19 9.75 -6.67 -22.77
C GLY A 19 10.30 -7.09 -24.14
N LEU A 20 9.69 -6.61 -25.24
CA LEU A 20 10.23 -6.84 -26.58
C LEU A 20 11.63 -6.22 -26.74
N LEU A 21 11.82 -4.97 -26.31
CA LEU A 21 13.12 -4.29 -26.34
C LEU A 21 14.16 -5.02 -25.47
N GLY A 22 13.76 -5.46 -24.27
CA GLY A 22 14.62 -6.26 -23.38
C GLY A 22 15.01 -7.59 -23.99
N GLY A 23 14.06 -8.30 -24.58
CA GLY A 23 14.29 -9.54 -25.31
C GLY A 23 15.21 -9.35 -26.52
N LEU A 24 14.99 -8.29 -27.31
CA LEU A 24 15.88 -7.93 -28.43
C LEU A 24 17.30 -7.57 -27.96
N SER A 25 17.45 -6.94 -26.79
CA SER A 25 18.75 -6.67 -26.18
C SER A 25 19.51 -7.97 -25.86
N LEU A 26 18.83 -8.96 -25.28
CA LEU A 26 19.43 -10.28 -25.04
C LEU A 26 19.67 -11.06 -26.34
N GLY A 27 18.75 -10.95 -27.31
CA GLY A 27 18.96 -11.48 -28.66
C GLY A 27 20.21 -10.88 -29.34
N ALA A 28 20.43 -9.57 -29.18
CA ALA A 28 21.64 -8.92 -29.63
C ALA A 28 22.89 -9.43 -28.91
N ALA A 29 22.81 -9.78 -27.63
CA ALA A 29 23.90 -10.43 -26.89
C ALA A 29 24.21 -11.82 -27.44
N VAL A 30 23.17 -12.61 -27.78
CA VAL A 30 23.32 -13.90 -28.47
C VAL A 30 24.02 -13.72 -29.82
N GLY A 31 23.55 -12.77 -30.64
CA GLY A 31 24.17 -12.44 -31.93
C GLY A 31 25.60 -11.96 -31.79
N LEU A 32 25.91 -11.14 -30.79
CA LEU A 32 27.25 -10.67 -30.48
C LEU A 32 28.20 -11.83 -30.16
N LEU A 33 27.79 -12.75 -29.28
CA LEU A 33 28.64 -13.89 -28.93
C LEU A 33 28.83 -14.84 -30.10
N ALA A 34 27.77 -15.15 -30.86
CA ALA A 34 27.83 -15.99 -32.05
C ALA A 34 28.76 -15.40 -33.11
N ALA A 35 28.59 -14.11 -33.44
CA ALA A 35 29.45 -13.43 -34.41
C ALA A 35 30.93 -13.32 -33.95
N SER A 36 31.15 -13.06 -32.65
CA SER A 36 32.49 -12.99 -32.07
C SER A 36 33.19 -14.35 -32.06
N ALA A 37 32.49 -15.42 -31.66
CA ALA A 37 33.03 -16.79 -31.68
C ALA A 37 33.36 -17.22 -33.09
N TRP A 38 32.47 -16.95 -34.05
CA TRP A 38 32.72 -17.24 -35.47
C TRP A 38 33.92 -16.43 -35.99
N LEU A 39 34.00 -15.12 -35.70
CA LEU A 39 35.08 -14.24 -36.14
C LEU A 39 36.46 -14.71 -35.65
N ILE A 40 36.54 -15.04 -34.34
CA ILE A 40 37.80 -15.51 -33.73
C ILE A 40 38.23 -16.85 -34.35
N SER A 41 37.29 -17.79 -34.48
CA SER A 41 37.56 -19.10 -35.05
C SER A 41 37.95 -19.01 -36.54
N MET A 42 37.25 -18.15 -37.30
CA MET A 42 37.56 -17.95 -38.70
C MET A 42 38.92 -17.24 -38.91
N ALA A 43 39.24 -16.26 -38.07
CA ALA A 43 40.51 -15.55 -38.11
C ALA A 43 41.72 -16.49 -37.89
N SER A 44 41.58 -17.58 -37.13
CA SER A 44 42.63 -18.57 -36.92
C SER A 44 43.05 -19.29 -38.20
N THR A 45 42.17 -19.38 -39.19
CA THR A 45 42.44 -19.98 -40.52
C THR A 45 43.14 -19.02 -41.47
N ARG A 46 43.43 -17.76 -41.05
CA ARG A 46 44.10 -16.69 -41.82
C ARG A 46 43.47 -16.40 -43.18
N PRO A 47 42.14 -16.21 -43.30
CA PRO A 47 41.50 -15.88 -44.57
C PRO A 47 41.79 -14.43 -44.98
N PRO A 48 41.55 -14.06 -46.25
CA PRO A 48 41.55 -12.66 -46.65
C PRO A 48 40.63 -11.81 -45.80
N ILE A 49 41.04 -10.57 -45.48
CA ILE A 49 40.29 -9.67 -44.57
C ILE A 49 38.87 -9.41 -45.02
N LEU A 50 38.60 -9.46 -46.33
CA LEU A 50 37.28 -9.32 -46.93
C LEU A 50 36.24 -10.33 -46.38
N VAL A 51 36.68 -11.56 -46.09
CA VAL A 51 35.83 -12.61 -45.51
C VAL A 51 35.38 -12.26 -44.09
N LEU A 52 36.25 -11.55 -43.35
CA LEU A 52 35.97 -11.18 -41.94
C LEU A 52 35.16 -9.89 -41.81
N GLN A 53 35.07 -9.06 -42.84
CA GLN A 53 34.41 -7.73 -42.77
C GLN A 53 32.97 -7.79 -42.27
N VAL A 54 32.16 -8.72 -42.79
CA VAL A 54 30.76 -8.86 -42.38
C VAL A 54 30.66 -9.18 -40.89
N ALA A 55 31.48 -10.12 -40.40
CA ALA A 55 31.47 -10.48 -38.99
C ALA A 55 31.94 -9.32 -38.08
N ILE A 56 32.93 -8.54 -38.51
CA ILE A 56 33.41 -7.35 -37.80
C ILE A 56 32.29 -6.31 -37.68
N VAL A 57 31.55 -6.08 -38.76
CA VAL A 57 30.39 -5.17 -38.75
C VAL A 57 29.27 -5.70 -37.84
N LEU A 58 28.96 -7.00 -37.89
CA LEU A 58 27.95 -7.63 -37.04
C LEU A 58 28.32 -7.53 -35.54
N VAL A 59 29.57 -7.76 -35.18
CA VAL A 59 30.04 -7.60 -33.79
C VAL A 59 29.85 -6.16 -33.31
N ARG A 60 30.20 -5.17 -34.12
CA ARG A 60 29.93 -3.75 -33.78
C ARG A 60 28.45 -3.44 -33.66
N PHE A 61 27.66 -3.92 -34.63
CA PHE A 61 26.20 -3.71 -34.64
C PHE A 61 25.55 -4.31 -33.39
N PHE A 62 25.81 -5.58 -33.08
CA PHE A 62 25.22 -6.23 -31.90
C PHE A 62 25.76 -5.65 -30.60
N GLY A 63 27.03 -5.26 -30.53
CA GLY A 63 27.62 -4.62 -29.36
C GLY A 63 26.98 -3.29 -29.01
N LEU A 64 26.73 -2.43 -29.99
CA LEU A 64 26.02 -1.18 -29.81
C LEU A 64 24.51 -1.41 -29.50
N SER A 65 23.89 -2.31 -30.27
CA SER A 65 22.46 -2.62 -30.13
C SER A 65 22.11 -3.18 -28.76
N ARG A 66 22.93 -4.08 -28.20
CA ARG A 66 22.74 -4.65 -26.85
C ARG A 66 22.62 -3.54 -25.81
N GLY A 67 23.50 -2.56 -25.79
CA GLY A 67 23.52 -1.47 -24.83
C GLY A 67 22.33 -0.51 -24.98
N THR A 68 22.10 -0.05 -26.22
CA THR A 68 21.04 0.91 -26.53
C THR A 68 19.65 0.31 -26.29
N LEU A 69 19.42 -0.93 -26.72
CA LEU A 69 18.15 -1.63 -26.51
C LEU A 69 17.90 -1.91 -25.01
N LYS A 70 18.93 -2.30 -24.26
CA LYS A 70 18.83 -2.51 -22.81
C LYS A 70 18.44 -1.22 -22.08
N TYR A 71 19.05 -0.10 -22.47
CA TYR A 71 18.73 1.20 -21.88
C TYR A 71 17.30 1.64 -22.23
N ALA A 72 16.90 1.52 -23.49
CA ALA A 72 15.55 1.85 -23.94
C ALA A 72 14.49 0.97 -23.25
N ALA A 73 14.73 -0.34 -23.16
CA ALA A 73 13.87 -1.27 -22.45
C ALA A 73 13.66 -0.82 -21.00
N ARG A 74 14.75 -0.51 -20.31
CA ARG A 74 14.71 -0.10 -18.90
C ARG A 74 13.89 1.16 -18.68
N ILE A 75 14.02 2.16 -19.56
CA ILE A 75 13.21 3.40 -19.46
C ILE A 75 11.72 3.07 -19.61
N VAL A 76 11.38 2.30 -20.66
CA VAL A 76 9.96 1.96 -20.96
C VAL A 76 9.34 1.09 -19.86
N GLU A 77 10.07 0.09 -19.37
CA GLU A 77 9.60 -0.81 -18.30
C GLU A 77 9.41 -0.06 -16.98
N HIS A 78 10.35 0.82 -16.60
CA HIS A 78 10.22 1.60 -15.37
C HIS A 78 9.11 2.64 -15.45
N ASP A 79 8.94 3.33 -16.58
CA ASP A 79 7.85 4.29 -16.76
C ASP A 79 6.47 3.59 -16.66
N ALA A 80 6.32 2.43 -17.31
CA ALA A 80 5.10 1.64 -17.20
C ALA A 80 4.84 1.18 -15.76
N ALA A 81 5.87 0.72 -15.06
CA ALA A 81 5.75 0.26 -13.69
C ALA A 81 5.36 1.37 -12.71
N LEU A 82 5.94 2.57 -12.83
CA LEU A 82 5.58 3.73 -12.01
C LEU A 82 4.14 4.18 -12.25
N LYS A 83 3.65 4.11 -13.49
CA LYS A 83 2.25 4.39 -13.81
C LYS A 83 1.30 3.38 -13.16
N ILE A 84 1.62 2.08 -13.23
CA ILE A 84 0.86 1.02 -12.57
C ILE A 84 0.86 1.24 -11.05
N GLN A 85 2.01 1.53 -10.45
CA GLN A 85 2.12 1.79 -9.01
C GLN A 85 1.23 2.96 -8.59
N THR A 86 1.28 4.07 -9.32
CA THR A 86 0.49 5.27 -9.02
C THR A 86 -1.01 4.98 -9.13
N SER A 87 -1.44 4.32 -10.19
CA SER A 87 -2.85 3.98 -10.40
C SER A 87 -3.38 3.00 -9.34
N LEU A 88 -2.58 1.99 -8.98
CA LEU A 88 -2.91 1.06 -7.90
C LEU A 88 -3.00 1.76 -6.55
N ARG A 89 -2.03 2.64 -6.23
CA ARG A 89 -2.00 3.37 -4.97
C ARG A 89 -3.22 4.27 -4.79
N ILE A 90 -3.58 5.03 -5.82
CA ILE A 90 -4.77 5.89 -5.80
C ILE A 90 -6.02 5.04 -5.56
N ARG A 91 -6.18 3.96 -6.29
CA ARG A 91 -7.37 3.12 -6.19
C ARG A 91 -7.47 2.38 -4.85
N VAL A 92 -6.37 1.86 -4.33
CA VAL A 92 -6.33 1.24 -3.00
C VAL A 92 -6.68 2.28 -1.93
N TYR A 93 -6.16 3.51 -2.03
CA TYR A 93 -6.50 4.59 -1.12
C TYR A 93 -7.98 4.95 -1.18
N GLU A 94 -8.55 5.13 -2.37
CA GLU A 94 -9.98 5.41 -2.56
C GLU A 94 -10.88 4.32 -1.97
N GLU A 95 -10.55 3.05 -2.21
CA GLU A 95 -11.33 1.95 -1.66
C GLU A 95 -11.17 1.84 -0.13
N ILE A 96 -9.95 1.95 0.41
CA ILE A 96 -9.73 1.96 1.86
C ILE A 96 -10.51 3.11 2.51
N SER A 97 -10.53 4.30 1.91
CA SER A 97 -11.27 5.44 2.46
C SER A 97 -12.77 5.20 2.57
N LYS A 98 -13.34 4.36 1.70
CA LYS A 98 -14.75 3.93 1.77
C LYS A 98 -15.01 2.92 2.91
N PHE A 99 -14.02 2.06 3.21
CA PHE A 99 -14.12 1.02 4.24
C PHE A 99 -13.81 1.51 5.65
N LEU A 100 -12.99 2.55 5.78
CA LEU A 100 -12.51 3.05 7.08
C LEU A 100 -13.64 3.36 8.07
N PRO A 101 -14.76 4.00 7.65
CA PRO A 101 -15.82 4.31 8.61
C PRO A 101 -16.44 3.09 9.31
N THR A 102 -16.51 1.93 8.62
CA THR A 102 -17.21 0.74 9.13
C THR A 102 -16.30 -0.30 9.80
N ASN A 103 -14.99 -0.25 9.58
CA ASN A 103 -14.05 -1.28 10.03
C ASN A 103 -12.83 -0.74 10.81
N PHE A 104 -12.94 0.50 11.31
CA PHE A 104 -11.82 1.19 11.96
C PHE A 104 -11.24 0.42 13.16
N SER A 105 -12.07 -0.30 13.91
CA SER A 105 -11.65 -1.07 15.08
C SER A 105 -10.83 -2.34 14.76
N LYS A 106 -10.92 -2.84 13.52
CA LYS A 106 -10.24 -4.09 13.10
C LYS A 106 -8.90 -3.86 12.40
N LEU A 107 -8.61 -2.64 11.97
CA LEU A 107 -7.44 -2.31 11.19
C LEU A 107 -6.48 -1.44 12.02
N SER A 108 -5.29 -1.96 12.32
CA SER A 108 -4.25 -1.13 12.93
C SER A 108 -3.72 -0.12 11.89
N ARG A 109 -3.42 1.11 12.34
CA ARG A 109 -2.86 2.18 11.48
C ARG A 109 -1.59 1.72 10.74
N GLY A 110 -0.75 0.94 11.40
CA GLY A 110 0.47 0.40 10.82
C GLY A 110 0.22 -0.57 9.69
N ASN A 111 -0.77 -1.46 9.82
CA ASN A 111 -1.12 -2.41 8.77
C ASN A 111 -1.68 -1.72 7.52
N LEU A 112 -2.55 -0.71 7.68
CA LEU A 112 -3.08 0.06 6.55
C LEU A 112 -1.98 0.78 5.77
N LEU A 113 -1.06 1.44 6.48
CA LEU A 113 0.06 2.13 5.84
C LEU A 113 0.98 1.15 5.11
N SER A 114 1.26 0.00 5.71
CA SER A 114 2.04 -1.08 5.09
C SER A 114 1.37 -1.61 3.83
N GLN A 115 0.04 -1.81 3.83
CA GLN A 115 -0.70 -2.26 2.66
C GLN A 115 -0.66 -1.24 1.51
N ILE A 116 -0.85 0.05 1.80
CA ILE A 116 -0.84 1.09 0.76
C ILE A 116 0.54 1.28 0.15
N ILE A 117 1.60 1.21 0.97
CA ILE A 117 2.96 1.48 0.51
C ILE A 117 3.64 0.21 0.01
N ASN A 118 3.78 -0.80 0.87
CA ASN A 118 4.62 -1.96 0.60
C ASN A 118 3.93 -2.99 -0.31
N ASP A 119 2.63 -3.29 -0.08
CA ASP A 119 1.94 -4.30 -0.87
C ASP A 119 1.69 -3.84 -2.30
N VAL A 120 1.44 -2.53 -2.53
CA VAL A 120 1.33 -1.97 -3.88
C VAL A 120 2.68 -2.05 -4.62
N GLU A 121 3.81 -1.81 -3.94
CA GLU A 121 5.14 -1.95 -4.52
C GLU A 121 5.46 -3.41 -4.88
N LEU A 122 5.13 -4.36 -4.01
CA LEU A 122 5.30 -5.78 -4.29
C LEU A 122 4.46 -6.27 -5.49
N VAL A 123 3.25 -5.75 -5.67
CA VAL A 123 2.44 -6.09 -6.86
C VAL A 123 3.08 -5.59 -8.15
N GLN A 124 3.71 -4.42 -8.12
CA GLN A 124 4.50 -3.91 -9.25
C GLN A 124 5.67 -4.85 -9.60
N ASP A 125 6.35 -5.40 -8.60
CA ASP A 125 7.48 -6.32 -8.76
C ASP A 125 7.11 -7.60 -9.51
N LEU A 126 5.85 -8.03 -9.51
CA LEU A 126 5.37 -9.15 -10.31
C LEU A 126 5.70 -8.97 -11.80
N TRP A 127 5.55 -7.75 -12.31
CA TRP A 127 5.81 -7.46 -13.72
C TRP A 127 7.29 -7.25 -14.00
N LEU A 128 7.95 -6.39 -13.22
CA LEU A 128 9.34 -6.00 -13.47
C LEU A 128 10.34 -7.09 -13.12
N ARG A 129 10.12 -7.80 -12.00
CA ARG A 129 11.11 -8.74 -11.46
C ARG A 129 10.83 -10.20 -11.77
N ILE A 130 9.58 -10.56 -12.17
CA ILE A 130 9.23 -11.93 -12.51
C ILE A 130 8.91 -12.06 -13.98
N PHE A 131 7.88 -11.35 -14.47
CA PHE A 131 7.37 -11.57 -15.83
C PHE A 131 8.37 -11.09 -16.91
N MET A 132 8.94 -9.89 -16.77
CA MET A 132 9.86 -9.35 -17.77
C MET A 132 11.16 -10.15 -17.89
N PRO A 133 11.87 -10.51 -16.80
CA PRO A 133 13.05 -11.36 -16.89
C PRO A 133 12.76 -12.74 -17.49
N TRP A 134 11.61 -13.34 -17.15
CA TRP A 134 11.21 -14.62 -17.73
C TRP A 134 10.95 -14.52 -19.23
N LEU A 135 10.22 -13.48 -19.68
CA LEU A 135 9.97 -13.22 -21.10
C LEU A 135 11.29 -12.95 -21.86
N ASN A 136 12.17 -12.14 -21.30
CA ASN A 136 13.47 -11.82 -21.86
C ASN A 136 14.35 -13.07 -22.00
N ALA A 137 14.37 -13.95 -20.98
CA ALA A 137 15.07 -15.23 -21.03
C ALA A 137 14.52 -16.15 -22.12
N LEU A 138 13.19 -16.17 -22.29
CA LEU A 138 12.53 -16.95 -23.35
C LEU A 138 12.96 -16.47 -24.76
N ILE A 139 12.94 -15.14 -25.00
CA ILE A 139 13.34 -14.57 -26.29
C ILE A 139 14.82 -14.85 -26.58
N ALA A 140 15.69 -14.68 -25.58
CA ALA A 140 17.11 -15.00 -25.72
C ALA A 140 17.34 -16.50 -26.02
N GLY A 141 16.62 -17.37 -25.30
CA GLY A 141 16.66 -18.80 -25.53
C GLY A 141 16.23 -19.18 -26.93
N VAL A 142 15.08 -18.70 -27.38
CA VAL A 142 14.58 -18.94 -28.74
C VAL A 142 15.59 -18.46 -29.79
N SER A 143 16.17 -17.26 -29.61
CA SER A 143 17.17 -16.71 -30.54
C SER A 143 18.41 -17.59 -30.61
N GLY A 144 18.97 -17.98 -29.48
CA GLY A 144 20.18 -18.79 -29.43
C GLY A 144 19.97 -20.22 -29.91
N LEU A 145 18.84 -20.85 -29.53
CA LEU A 145 18.48 -22.18 -29.99
C LEU A 145 18.18 -22.21 -31.48
N SER A 146 17.59 -21.16 -32.07
CA SER A 146 17.39 -21.06 -33.51
C SER A 146 18.70 -21.03 -34.28
N ILE A 147 19.69 -20.28 -33.80
CA ILE A 147 21.04 -20.28 -34.37
C ILE A 147 21.68 -21.66 -34.26
N THR A 148 21.59 -22.29 -33.09
CA THR A 148 22.19 -23.63 -32.88
C THR A 148 21.53 -24.67 -33.77
N PHE A 149 20.19 -24.62 -33.86
CA PHE A 149 19.44 -25.55 -34.71
C PHE A 149 19.76 -25.40 -36.20
N TYR A 150 19.93 -24.15 -36.65
CA TYR A 150 20.35 -23.84 -38.02
C TYR A 150 21.76 -24.38 -38.34
N LEU A 151 22.69 -24.26 -37.38
CA LEU A 151 24.08 -24.71 -37.59
C LEU A 151 24.18 -26.23 -37.48
N TYR A 152 23.54 -26.84 -36.49
CA TYR A 152 23.56 -28.30 -36.29
C TYR A 152 22.31 -28.76 -35.52
N PRO A 153 21.31 -29.38 -36.19
CA PRO A 153 20.03 -29.73 -35.59
C PRO A 153 20.10 -30.64 -34.37
N ALA A 154 21.06 -31.57 -34.34
CA ALA A 154 21.23 -32.49 -33.21
C ALA A 154 21.64 -31.74 -31.92
N ALA A 155 22.57 -30.78 -32.02
CA ALA A 155 22.92 -29.91 -30.90
C ALA A 155 21.75 -29.02 -30.49
N GLY A 156 21.03 -28.46 -31.46
CA GLY A 156 19.84 -27.62 -31.20
C GLY A 156 18.75 -28.35 -30.45
N SER A 157 18.43 -29.60 -30.82
CA SER A 157 17.41 -30.40 -30.14
C SER A 157 17.82 -30.77 -28.70
N ALA A 158 19.06 -31.19 -28.49
CA ALA A 158 19.59 -31.53 -27.16
C ALA A 158 19.57 -30.31 -26.21
N LEU A 159 20.06 -29.15 -26.71
CA LEU A 159 20.03 -27.90 -25.94
C LEU A 159 18.63 -27.40 -25.64
N SER A 160 17.68 -27.60 -26.56
CA SER A 160 16.28 -27.22 -26.33
C SER A 160 15.67 -27.95 -25.13
N LEU A 161 15.96 -29.23 -24.94
CA LEU A 161 15.50 -30.00 -23.78
C LEU A 161 16.05 -29.44 -22.46
N ILE A 162 17.36 -29.11 -22.42
CA ILE A 162 17.99 -28.57 -21.21
C ILE A 162 17.46 -27.15 -20.93
N PHE A 163 17.28 -26.33 -21.97
CA PHE A 163 16.74 -24.98 -21.83
C PHE A 163 15.28 -25.00 -21.34
N LEU A 164 14.43 -25.88 -21.90
CA LEU A 164 13.04 -26.04 -21.43
C LEU A 164 13.01 -26.51 -19.98
N ALA A 165 13.85 -27.46 -19.60
CA ALA A 165 14.00 -27.85 -18.21
C ALA A 165 14.39 -26.65 -17.33
N ALA A 166 15.36 -25.84 -17.75
CA ALA A 166 15.82 -24.70 -16.97
C ALA A 166 14.76 -23.61 -16.81
N ILE A 167 14.06 -23.23 -17.91
CA ILE A 167 13.10 -22.10 -17.88
C ILE A 167 11.81 -22.42 -17.12
N PHE A 168 11.48 -23.71 -16.91
CA PHE A 168 10.31 -24.12 -16.13
C PHE A 168 10.68 -24.69 -14.76
N LEU A 169 11.71 -25.52 -14.65
CA LEU A 169 12.06 -26.20 -13.40
C LEU A 169 12.68 -25.25 -12.37
N ILE A 170 13.53 -24.30 -12.82
CA ILE A 170 14.17 -23.35 -11.92
C ILE A 170 13.13 -22.42 -11.26
N PRO A 171 12.20 -21.77 -12.00
CA PRO A 171 11.10 -21.01 -11.40
C PRO A 171 10.22 -21.83 -10.47
N LEU A 172 9.86 -23.05 -10.88
CA LEU A 172 9.02 -23.94 -10.06
C LEU A 172 9.70 -24.27 -8.74
N LEU A 173 10.97 -24.68 -8.77
CA LEU A 173 11.75 -24.96 -7.57
C LEU A 173 11.90 -23.72 -6.69
N ALA A 174 12.24 -22.57 -7.27
CA ALA A 174 12.38 -21.32 -6.53
C ALA A 174 11.05 -20.94 -5.84
N ALA A 175 9.92 -21.07 -6.53
CA ALA A 175 8.60 -20.77 -5.97
C ALA A 175 8.17 -21.75 -4.86
N VAL A 176 8.38 -23.06 -5.06
CA VAL A 176 7.98 -24.09 -4.08
C VAL A 176 8.86 -24.06 -2.84
N ILE A 177 10.17 -23.91 -3.01
CA ILE A 177 11.12 -23.90 -1.89
C ILE A 177 11.00 -22.61 -1.08
N SER A 178 10.60 -21.51 -1.70
CA SER A 178 10.49 -20.18 -1.07
C SER A 178 9.11 -19.88 -0.46
N ALA A 179 8.33 -20.91 -0.11
CA ALA A 179 7.03 -20.72 0.56
C ALA A 179 7.19 -19.83 1.82
N PRO A 180 6.29 -18.87 2.05
CA PRO A 180 6.41 -17.90 3.12
C PRO A 180 6.33 -18.62 4.47
N GLN A 181 7.36 -18.54 5.27
CA GLN A 181 7.33 -18.90 6.67
C GLN A 181 7.53 -17.61 7.47
N ASN A 182 6.44 -17.03 7.95
CA ASN A 182 6.39 -16.00 9.02
C ASN A 182 7.38 -14.81 8.93
N GLU A 183 8.08 -14.61 7.78
CA GLU A 183 9.05 -13.51 7.64
C GLU A 183 8.39 -12.15 7.90
N ARG A 184 7.22 -11.92 7.29
CA ARG A 184 6.47 -10.67 7.49
C ARG A 184 6.01 -10.47 8.93
N GLU A 185 5.56 -11.52 9.59
CA GLU A 185 5.14 -11.43 10.98
C GLU A 185 6.34 -11.12 11.89
N GLN A 186 7.51 -11.70 11.60
CA GLN A 186 8.75 -11.41 12.32
C GLN A 186 9.25 -9.98 12.01
N GLU A 187 9.21 -9.53 10.75
CA GLU A 187 9.52 -8.14 10.38
C GLU A 187 8.58 -7.15 11.09
N ALA A 188 7.28 -7.42 11.12
CA ALA A 188 6.30 -6.59 11.81
C ALA A 188 6.52 -6.55 13.32
N LYS A 189 6.86 -7.70 13.93
CA LYS A 189 7.23 -7.79 15.36
C LYS A 189 8.48 -6.97 15.67
N LEU A 190 9.55 -7.12 14.86
CA LEU A 190 10.77 -6.32 15.04
C LEU A 190 10.46 -4.84 14.92
N PHE A 191 9.72 -4.44 13.90
CA PHE A 191 9.37 -3.02 13.68
C PHE A 191 8.55 -2.45 14.84
N SER A 192 7.58 -3.21 15.35
CA SER A 192 6.79 -2.80 16.52
C SER A 192 7.65 -2.66 17.78
N GLN A 193 8.63 -3.55 17.98
CA GLN A 193 9.57 -3.46 19.10
C GLN A 193 10.52 -2.27 18.98
N VAL A 194 11.01 -1.98 17.76
CA VAL A 194 11.84 -0.78 17.52
C VAL A 194 11.06 0.50 17.86
N ILE A 195 9.79 0.60 17.42
CA ILE A 195 8.92 1.72 17.77
C ILE A 195 8.73 1.79 19.29
N GLN A 196 8.43 0.67 19.94
CA GLN A 196 8.25 0.61 21.38
C GLN A 196 9.49 1.10 22.15
N VAL A 197 10.69 0.65 21.75
CA VAL A 197 11.97 1.12 22.33
C VAL A 197 12.15 2.62 22.12
N ALA A 198 11.82 3.14 20.94
CA ALA A 198 11.95 4.56 20.64
C ALA A 198 10.96 5.42 21.45
N GLU A 199 9.69 5.01 21.51
CA GLU A 199 8.64 5.72 22.24
C GLU A 199 8.82 5.66 23.76
N SER A 200 9.28 4.51 24.28
CA SER A 200 9.49 4.31 25.72
C SER A 200 10.91 4.63 26.19
N SER A 201 11.71 5.34 25.39
CA SER A 201 13.13 5.58 25.74
C SER A 201 13.30 6.33 27.06
N ASN A 202 12.47 7.33 27.34
CA ASN A 202 12.52 8.12 28.59
C ASN A 202 12.07 7.28 29.77
N GLU A 203 10.94 6.58 29.65
CA GLU A 203 10.40 5.69 30.68
C GLU A 203 11.36 4.54 30.98
N SER A 204 11.99 3.98 29.95
CA SER A 204 12.94 2.87 30.11
C SER A 204 14.17 3.26 30.92
N LEU A 205 14.60 4.52 30.84
CA LEU A 205 15.67 5.06 31.65
C LEU A 205 15.24 5.28 33.13
N VAL A 206 14.03 5.86 33.33
CA VAL A 206 13.49 6.16 34.67
C VAL A 206 13.19 4.88 35.43
N PHE A 207 12.60 3.87 34.80
CA PHE A 207 12.21 2.62 35.44
C PHE A 207 13.24 1.50 35.28
N ASN A 208 14.42 1.79 34.68
CA ASN A 208 15.57 0.87 34.55
C ASN A 208 15.22 -0.48 33.86
N PHE A 209 14.39 -0.49 32.81
CA PHE A 209 14.07 -1.71 32.06
C PHE A 209 14.60 -1.68 30.60
N LYS A 210 15.57 -0.78 30.33
CA LYS A 210 16.20 -0.63 29.01
C LYS A 210 16.84 -1.93 28.51
N ASP A 211 17.54 -2.64 29.38
CA ASP A 211 18.27 -3.87 29.03
C ASP A 211 17.29 -4.99 28.64
N GLU A 212 16.13 -5.06 29.29
CA GLU A 212 15.07 -6.00 28.92
C GLU A 212 14.54 -5.73 27.52
N LEU A 213 14.27 -4.46 27.18
CA LEU A 213 13.82 -4.06 25.84
C LEU A 213 14.87 -4.37 24.77
N LEU A 214 16.14 -4.12 25.04
CA LEU A 214 17.24 -4.44 24.13
C LEU A 214 17.36 -5.94 23.90
N THR A 215 17.22 -6.75 24.96
CA THR A 215 17.24 -8.21 24.85
C THR A 215 16.08 -8.74 23.98
N GLN A 216 14.87 -8.20 24.15
CA GLN A 216 13.74 -8.55 23.29
C GLN A 216 13.97 -8.16 21.82
N LEU A 217 14.62 -7.02 21.58
CA LEU A 217 14.98 -6.57 20.24
C LEU A 217 16.02 -7.51 19.60
N GLU A 218 17.05 -7.95 20.37
CA GLU A 218 18.05 -8.90 19.90
C GLU A 218 17.42 -10.26 19.53
N ILE A 219 16.51 -10.79 20.37
CA ILE A 219 15.78 -12.04 20.08
C ILE A 219 14.99 -11.92 18.77
N ALA A 220 14.29 -10.79 18.56
CA ALA A 220 13.54 -10.57 17.32
C ALA A 220 14.46 -10.42 16.11
N GLN A 221 15.60 -9.76 16.25
CA GLN A 221 16.61 -9.62 15.20
C GLN A 221 17.20 -10.99 14.83
N ASP A 222 17.54 -11.82 15.80
CA ASP A 222 18.06 -13.18 15.58
C ASP A 222 17.04 -14.06 14.86
N ALA A 223 15.75 -13.96 15.22
CA ALA A 223 14.70 -14.69 14.54
C ALA A 223 14.60 -14.32 13.04
N ILE A 224 14.71 -13.02 12.72
CA ILE A 224 14.75 -12.54 11.33
C ILE A 224 16.02 -13.02 10.62
N ALA A 225 17.18 -12.91 11.25
CA ALA A 225 18.45 -13.37 10.67
C ALA A 225 18.42 -14.86 10.32
N LEU A 226 17.83 -15.69 11.19
CA LEU A 226 17.63 -17.13 10.91
C LEU A 226 16.71 -17.35 9.71
N SER A 227 15.59 -16.63 9.62
CA SER A 227 14.64 -16.72 8.51
C SER A 227 15.30 -16.28 7.19
N GLN A 228 15.98 -15.13 7.18
CA GLN A 228 16.71 -14.64 6.01
C GLN A 228 17.80 -15.61 5.55
N ASN A 229 18.54 -16.22 6.49
CA ASN A 229 19.56 -17.22 6.16
C ASN A 229 18.94 -18.47 5.53
N GLN A 230 17.78 -18.92 5.99
CA GLN A 230 17.06 -20.01 5.39
C GLN A 230 16.57 -19.66 3.97
N SER A 231 16.02 -18.48 3.76
CA SER A 231 15.61 -17.98 2.44
C SER A 231 16.80 -17.85 1.49
N ALA A 232 17.94 -17.35 1.97
CA ALA A 232 19.18 -17.27 1.18
C ALA A 232 19.69 -18.66 0.76
N LYS A 233 19.70 -19.65 1.67
CA LYS A 233 20.06 -21.04 1.35
C LYS A 233 19.14 -21.64 0.29
N ARG A 234 17.84 -21.42 0.41
CA ARG A 234 16.85 -21.91 -0.56
C ARG A 234 17.03 -21.30 -1.95
N SER A 235 17.20 -19.98 -2.03
CA SER A 235 17.54 -19.30 -3.27
C SER A 235 18.90 -19.79 -3.84
N GLY A 236 19.85 -20.11 -2.96
CA GLY A 236 21.13 -20.71 -3.33
C GLY A 236 21.00 -22.06 -4.04
N TYR A 237 20.08 -22.94 -3.61
CA TYR A 237 19.82 -24.22 -4.29
C TYR A 237 19.28 -24.03 -5.72
N ALA A 238 18.36 -23.09 -5.92
CA ALA A 238 17.85 -22.79 -7.27
C ALA A 238 18.94 -22.20 -8.17
N SER A 239 19.83 -21.35 -7.61
CA SER A 239 20.98 -20.82 -8.32
C SER A 239 22.04 -21.90 -8.63
N ALA A 240 22.26 -22.84 -7.72
CA ALA A 240 23.14 -23.98 -7.97
C ALA A 240 22.60 -24.87 -9.10
N LEU A 241 21.30 -25.14 -9.11
CA LEU A 241 20.66 -25.87 -10.22
C LEU A 241 20.84 -25.15 -11.56
N HIS A 242 20.70 -23.81 -11.58
CA HIS A 242 20.97 -23.03 -12.78
C HIS A 242 22.40 -23.26 -13.30
N LEU A 243 23.41 -23.19 -12.42
CA LEU A 243 24.82 -23.41 -12.80
C LEU A 243 25.08 -24.84 -13.30
N ILE A 244 24.44 -25.83 -12.67
CA ILE A 244 24.52 -27.23 -13.11
C ILE A 244 23.93 -27.39 -14.51
N LEU A 245 22.76 -26.82 -14.77
CA LEU A 245 22.11 -26.90 -16.08
C LEU A 245 22.89 -26.12 -17.15
N LEU A 246 23.46 -24.97 -16.81
CA LEU A 246 24.38 -24.22 -17.70
C LEU A 246 25.62 -25.07 -18.04
N GLY A 247 26.25 -25.69 -17.04
CA GLY A 247 27.40 -26.59 -17.27
C GLY A 247 27.02 -27.78 -18.15
N ALA A 248 25.90 -28.43 -17.86
CA ALA A 248 25.39 -29.54 -18.67
C ALA A 248 25.08 -29.10 -20.10
N ALA A 249 24.46 -27.93 -20.29
CA ALA A 249 24.20 -27.38 -21.62
C ALA A 249 25.52 -27.09 -22.40
N SER A 250 26.52 -26.53 -21.73
CA SER A 250 27.82 -26.23 -22.37
C SER A 250 28.56 -27.50 -22.77
N ILE A 251 28.57 -28.52 -21.89
CA ILE A 251 29.20 -29.82 -22.22
C ILE A 251 28.44 -30.53 -23.35
N THR A 252 27.10 -30.52 -23.30
CA THR A 252 26.25 -31.12 -24.34
C THR A 252 26.47 -30.41 -25.69
N ALA A 253 26.54 -29.08 -25.70
CA ALA A 253 26.78 -28.28 -26.88
C ALA A 253 28.15 -28.65 -27.50
N LEU A 254 29.21 -28.70 -26.69
CA LEU A 254 30.56 -29.08 -27.12
C LEU A 254 30.58 -30.50 -27.65
N TYR A 255 29.95 -31.46 -26.96
CA TYR A 255 29.90 -32.86 -27.38
C TYR A 255 29.28 -33.02 -28.76
N PHE A 256 28.07 -32.48 -28.97
CA PHE A 256 27.37 -32.59 -30.26
C PHE A 256 28.11 -31.81 -31.36
N ALA A 257 28.67 -30.64 -31.06
CA ALA A 257 29.46 -29.88 -32.02
C ALA A 257 30.73 -30.62 -32.44
N ALA A 258 31.41 -31.31 -31.50
CA ALA A 258 32.57 -32.14 -31.80
C ALA A 258 32.20 -33.37 -32.66
N GLN A 259 31.09 -34.05 -32.34
CA GLN A 259 30.58 -35.17 -33.14
C GLN A 259 30.23 -34.73 -34.57
N GLY A 260 29.52 -33.58 -34.73
CA GLY A 260 29.21 -33.05 -36.05
C GLY A 260 30.46 -32.66 -36.88
N PHE A 261 31.50 -32.17 -36.21
CA PHE A 261 32.78 -31.90 -36.85
C PHE A 261 33.50 -33.19 -37.29
N ILE A 262 33.54 -34.20 -36.43
CA ILE A 262 34.17 -35.49 -36.74
C ILE A 262 33.41 -36.20 -37.88
N ALA A 263 32.10 -36.11 -37.92
CA ALA A 263 31.26 -36.66 -38.99
C ALA A 263 31.39 -35.91 -40.33
N GLY A 264 31.98 -34.71 -40.31
CA GLY A 264 32.09 -33.85 -41.50
C GLY A 264 30.84 -33.02 -41.81
N ASP A 265 29.83 -33.07 -40.95
CA ASP A 265 28.53 -32.36 -41.10
C ASP A 265 28.60 -30.91 -40.62
N LEU A 266 29.63 -30.56 -39.79
CA LEU A 266 29.81 -29.24 -39.20
C LEU A 266 31.19 -28.67 -39.51
N ALA A 267 31.21 -27.44 -40.00
CA ALA A 267 32.51 -26.72 -40.20
C ALA A 267 33.17 -26.42 -38.84
N GLY A 268 34.46 -26.60 -38.72
CA GLY A 268 35.23 -26.42 -37.48
C GLY A 268 35.05 -25.04 -36.83
N VAL A 269 34.86 -23.99 -37.64
CA VAL A 269 34.58 -22.63 -37.17
C VAL A 269 33.28 -22.57 -36.34
N ASN A 270 32.29 -23.35 -36.69
CA ASN A 270 30.99 -23.36 -36.03
C ASN A 270 30.97 -24.14 -34.69
N VAL A 271 31.98 -24.97 -34.44
CA VAL A 271 32.15 -25.69 -33.16
C VAL A 271 32.25 -24.71 -32.01
N ALA A 272 33.08 -23.65 -32.17
CA ALA A 272 33.21 -22.63 -31.15
C ALA A 272 31.89 -21.85 -30.91
N VAL A 273 31.16 -21.55 -32.01
CA VAL A 273 29.86 -20.86 -31.91
C VAL A 273 28.87 -21.68 -31.06
N ILE A 274 28.65 -22.95 -31.43
CA ILE A 274 27.71 -23.85 -30.74
C ILE A 274 28.13 -24.03 -29.29
N SER A 275 29.41 -24.22 -28.99
CA SER A 275 29.90 -24.48 -27.64
C SER A 275 29.77 -23.29 -26.69
N LEU A 276 29.83 -22.06 -27.19
CA LEU A 276 29.78 -20.85 -26.38
C LEU A 276 28.33 -20.29 -26.24
N LEU A 277 27.44 -20.59 -27.17
CA LEU A 277 26.06 -20.08 -27.14
C LEU A 277 25.29 -20.35 -25.83
N PRO A 278 25.43 -21.51 -25.14
CA PRO A 278 24.78 -21.75 -23.86
C PRO A 278 25.06 -20.67 -22.81
N LEU A 279 26.26 -20.09 -22.79
CA LEU A 279 26.63 -19.05 -21.82
C LEU A 279 25.71 -17.84 -21.87
N VAL A 280 25.31 -17.40 -23.06
CA VAL A 280 24.41 -16.24 -23.24
C VAL A 280 22.96 -16.66 -23.19
N ILE A 281 22.59 -17.82 -23.72
CA ILE A 281 21.20 -18.37 -23.61
C ILE A 281 20.80 -18.45 -22.15
N PHE A 282 21.68 -18.91 -21.27
CA PHE A 282 21.42 -19.07 -19.84
C PHE A 282 21.65 -17.80 -19.02
N GLU A 283 22.22 -16.71 -19.59
CA GLU A 283 22.39 -15.42 -18.90
C GLU A 283 21.02 -14.89 -18.38
N GLY A 284 19.98 -14.95 -19.22
CA GLY A 284 18.62 -14.56 -18.83
C GLY A 284 18.02 -15.47 -17.77
N VAL A 285 18.24 -16.78 -17.86
CA VAL A 285 17.75 -17.78 -16.90
C VAL A 285 18.36 -17.59 -15.51
N GLY A 286 19.59 -17.11 -15.43
CA GLY A 286 20.31 -16.87 -14.16
C GLY A 286 19.64 -15.84 -13.23
N THR A 287 18.76 -15.00 -13.74
CA THR A 287 18.00 -14.04 -12.93
C THR A 287 16.73 -14.62 -12.31
N LEU A 288 16.24 -15.76 -12.82
CA LEU A 288 14.97 -16.36 -12.42
C LEU A 288 14.92 -16.92 -10.98
N PRO A 289 16.00 -17.53 -10.43
CA PRO A 289 15.99 -17.99 -9.05
C PRO A 289 15.63 -16.88 -8.05
N ALA A 290 16.29 -15.73 -8.14
CA ALA A 290 16.03 -14.59 -7.27
C ALA A 290 14.65 -13.94 -7.53
N ALA A 291 14.22 -13.92 -8.78
CA ALA A 291 12.91 -13.40 -9.16
C ALA A 291 11.77 -14.23 -8.53
N PHE A 292 11.80 -15.53 -8.72
CA PHE A 292 10.71 -16.43 -8.29
C PHE A 292 10.74 -16.76 -6.79
N SER A 293 11.87 -16.56 -6.10
CA SER A 293 11.93 -16.67 -4.63
C SER A 293 11.03 -15.63 -3.93
N ASN A 294 10.74 -14.51 -4.58
CA ASN A 294 9.84 -13.48 -4.04
C ASN A 294 8.37 -13.68 -4.44
N LEU A 295 8.05 -14.70 -5.25
CA LEU A 295 6.69 -14.89 -5.76
C LEU A 295 5.65 -15.05 -4.64
N SER A 296 5.98 -15.77 -3.59
CA SER A 296 5.08 -15.99 -2.45
C SER A 296 4.72 -14.68 -1.74
N ARG A 297 5.71 -13.80 -1.51
CA ARG A 297 5.48 -12.47 -0.90
C ARG A 297 4.59 -11.60 -1.79
N ILE A 298 4.80 -11.65 -3.10
CA ILE A 298 3.98 -10.93 -4.08
C ILE A 298 2.54 -11.47 -4.09
N MET A 299 2.36 -12.78 -4.06
CA MET A 299 1.03 -13.40 -4.04
C MET A 299 0.26 -13.07 -2.76
N GLU A 300 0.95 -13.00 -1.63
CA GLU A 300 0.37 -12.54 -0.36
C GLU A 300 -0.07 -11.07 -0.44
N ALA A 301 0.78 -10.18 -0.98
CA ALA A 301 0.42 -8.77 -1.21
C ALA A 301 -0.82 -8.65 -2.13
N VAL A 302 -0.91 -9.47 -3.18
CA VAL A 302 -2.09 -9.55 -4.05
C VAL A 302 -3.34 -9.99 -3.28
N GLN A 303 -3.21 -10.96 -2.37
CA GLN A 303 -4.34 -11.41 -1.53
C GLN A 303 -4.79 -10.33 -0.56
N ASN A 304 -3.86 -9.62 0.07
CA ASN A 304 -4.14 -8.51 0.99
C ASN A 304 -4.85 -7.34 0.29
N LEU A 305 -4.47 -7.03 -0.96
CA LEU A 305 -5.08 -5.96 -1.74
C LEU A 305 -6.37 -6.40 -2.45
N SER A 306 -6.61 -7.69 -2.60
CA SER A 306 -7.78 -8.25 -3.32
C SER A 306 -9.14 -7.73 -2.82
N PRO A 307 -9.42 -7.59 -1.51
CA PRO A 307 -10.68 -7.05 -1.02
C PRO A 307 -10.96 -5.62 -1.52
N TYR A 308 -9.92 -4.80 -1.64
CA TYR A 308 -10.02 -3.41 -2.09
C TYR A 308 -10.11 -3.27 -3.61
N LEU A 309 -9.71 -4.29 -4.37
CA LEU A 309 -9.70 -4.26 -5.84
C LEU A 309 -10.89 -4.99 -6.48
N SER A 310 -11.60 -5.82 -5.71
CA SER A 310 -12.67 -6.70 -6.23
C SER A 310 -14.06 -6.10 -6.18
N GLN A 311 -14.28 -5.03 -5.43
CA GLN A 311 -15.58 -4.42 -5.29
C GLN A 311 -15.74 -3.28 -6.30
N GLU A 312 -16.51 -3.51 -7.36
CA GLU A 312 -17.25 -2.48 -8.10
C GLU A 312 -18.45 -2.02 -7.25
N ASN A 313 -18.23 -1.71 -5.98
CA ASN A 313 -19.28 -1.12 -5.18
C ASN A 313 -19.43 0.32 -5.62
N ALA A 314 -20.58 0.60 -6.22
CA ALA A 314 -21.10 1.95 -6.32
C ALA A 314 -20.94 2.60 -4.94
N ASP A 315 -20.28 3.75 -4.88
CA ASP A 315 -20.17 4.54 -3.66
C ASP A 315 -21.61 4.76 -3.14
N PRO A 316 -21.99 4.17 -2.00
CA PRO A 316 -23.33 4.37 -1.47
C PRO A 316 -23.62 5.86 -1.21
N ARG A 317 -22.56 6.68 -1.16
CA ARG A 317 -22.60 8.14 -0.94
C ARG A 317 -22.73 8.94 -2.23
N ALA A 318 -22.52 8.34 -3.41
CA ALA A 318 -22.44 9.05 -4.70
C ALA A 318 -23.78 9.52 -5.29
N THR A 319 -24.90 9.32 -4.61
CA THR A 319 -26.22 9.67 -5.14
C THR A 319 -27.10 10.39 -4.13
N SER A 320 -26.80 11.65 -3.80
CA SER A 320 -27.87 12.60 -3.48
C SER A 320 -27.39 14.06 -3.40
N SER A 321 -27.53 14.79 -4.45
CA SER A 321 -27.73 16.24 -4.41
C SER A 321 -29.21 16.55 -4.12
N LYS A 322 -29.75 16.11 -2.98
CA LYS A 322 -31.02 16.63 -2.48
C LYS A 322 -30.73 17.72 -1.47
N SER A 323 -31.38 18.86 -1.63
CA SER A 323 -31.40 19.99 -0.70
C SER A 323 -31.40 19.50 0.75
N LEU A 324 -30.36 19.88 1.50
CA LEU A 324 -30.23 19.60 2.94
C LEU A 324 -31.55 19.98 3.65
N ALA A 325 -32.22 19.02 4.24
CA ALA A 325 -33.41 19.26 5.03
C ALA A 325 -33.08 20.24 6.15
N ARG A 326 -33.79 21.36 6.26
CA ARG A 326 -33.53 22.40 7.29
C ARG A 326 -33.88 21.95 8.69
N SER A 327 -34.74 20.92 8.80
CA SER A 327 -35.19 20.36 10.07
C SER A 327 -35.05 18.84 10.04
N VAL A 328 -34.50 18.27 11.10
CA VAL A 328 -34.21 16.82 11.18
C VAL A 328 -34.74 16.28 12.49
N THR A 329 -35.63 15.27 12.40
CA THR A 329 -36.07 14.43 13.52
C THR A 329 -35.24 13.16 13.49
N ILE A 330 -34.78 12.71 14.66
CA ILE A 330 -34.06 11.44 14.82
C ILE A 330 -34.82 10.58 15.83
N ASP A 331 -35.12 9.34 15.45
CA ASP A 331 -35.81 8.37 16.29
C ASP A 331 -34.97 7.13 16.52
N PHE A 332 -34.65 6.84 17.77
CA PHE A 332 -33.93 5.66 18.22
C PHE A 332 -34.93 4.67 18.83
N GLN A 333 -35.06 3.48 18.28
CA GLN A 333 -35.97 2.42 18.75
C GLN A 333 -35.17 1.23 19.23
N ALA A 334 -34.97 1.14 20.55
CA ALA A 334 -34.22 0.07 21.21
C ALA A 334 -32.81 -0.21 20.56
N VAL A 335 -32.10 0.86 20.25
CA VAL A 335 -30.79 0.78 19.57
C VAL A 335 -29.74 0.25 20.53
N ASN A 336 -29.17 -0.89 20.20
CA ASN A 336 -28.09 -1.51 20.96
C ASN A 336 -26.88 -1.79 20.05
N PRO A 337 -25.72 -1.11 20.24
CA PRO A 337 -24.50 -1.34 19.49
C PRO A 337 -24.00 -2.78 19.66
N ILE A 338 -23.57 -3.42 18.56
CA ILE A 338 -22.99 -4.76 18.59
C ILE A 338 -21.47 -4.63 18.75
N ILE A 339 -20.96 -4.82 19.96
CA ILE A 339 -19.55 -4.76 20.32
C ILE A 339 -19.16 -6.10 20.92
N ALA A 340 -18.00 -6.63 20.50
CA ALA A 340 -17.45 -7.84 21.11
C ALA A 340 -17.19 -7.59 22.61
N ASP A 341 -17.68 -8.48 23.45
CA ASP A 341 -17.48 -8.50 24.90
C ASP A 341 -18.08 -7.30 25.70
N ALA A 342 -19.02 -6.51 25.11
CA ALA A 342 -19.69 -5.44 25.82
C ALA A 342 -21.22 -5.53 25.70
N ASN A 343 -21.93 -5.50 26.85
CA ASN A 343 -23.38 -5.33 26.91
C ASN A 343 -23.70 -3.85 27.12
N CYS A 344 -24.24 -3.20 26.10
CA CYS A 344 -24.73 -1.82 26.21
C CYS A 344 -26.24 -1.82 26.50
N ALA A 345 -26.71 -0.82 27.27
CA ALA A 345 -28.15 -0.63 27.42
C ALA A 345 -28.77 -0.11 26.12
N PRO A 346 -29.92 -0.64 25.67
CA PRO A 346 -30.57 -0.17 24.46
C PRO A 346 -31.11 1.26 24.65
N LEU A 347 -30.84 2.14 23.67
CA LEU A 347 -31.35 3.52 23.66
C LEU A 347 -32.69 3.58 22.93
N THR A 348 -33.70 4.18 23.58
CA THR A 348 -34.95 4.57 22.94
C THR A 348 -35.22 6.05 23.22
N ALA A 349 -35.22 6.86 22.16
CA ALA A 349 -35.38 8.31 22.24
C ALA A 349 -35.82 8.90 20.92
N THR A 350 -36.66 9.90 20.96
CA THR A 350 -37.00 10.75 19.80
C THR A 350 -36.49 12.15 20.06
N ILE A 351 -35.80 12.73 19.09
CA ILE A 351 -35.25 14.08 19.10
C ILE A 351 -35.96 14.90 18.01
N SER A 352 -36.66 15.94 18.43
CA SER A 352 -37.35 16.85 17.52
C SER A 352 -36.38 17.89 16.91
N PRO A 353 -36.73 18.54 15.79
CA PRO A 353 -35.95 19.61 15.23
C PRO A 353 -35.68 20.75 16.23
N GLY A 354 -34.40 21.13 16.38
CA GLY A 354 -34.01 22.18 17.33
C GLY A 354 -33.90 21.72 18.79
N GLU A 355 -34.12 20.44 19.08
CA GLU A 355 -33.99 19.87 20.42
C GLU A 355 -32.55 19.40 20.69
N THR A 356 -32.12 19.53 21.94
CA THR A 356 -30.86 18.99 22.43
C THR A 356 -31.10 17.74 23.27
N LEU A 357 -30.47 16.62 22.88
CA LEU A 357 -30.40 15.40 23.68
C LEU A 357 -29.05 15.28 24.34
N ILE A 358 -29.00 15.11 25.66
CA ILE A 358 -27.77 14.75 26.36
C ILE A 358 -27.85 13.28 26.78
N ILE A 359 -26.85 12.51 26.36
CA ILE A 359 -26.65 11.10 26.73
C ILE A 359 -25.61 11.07 27.84
N MET A 360 -26.01 10.73 29.04
CA MET A 360 -25.16 10.62 30.22
C MET A 360 -24.91 9.15 30.58
N GLY A 361 -23.86 8.88 31.33
CA GLY A 361 -23.55 7.54 31.86
C GLY A 361 -22.10 7.41 32.25
N LYS A 362 -21.77 6.35 32.99
CA LYS A 362 -20.38 6.04 33.38
C LYS A 362 -19.51 5.77 32.18
N SER A 363 -18.17 5.92 32.32
CA SER A 363 -17.23 5.49 31.29
C SER A 363 -17.44 4.00 30.98
N GLY A 364 -17.42 3.63 29.71
CA GLY A 364 -17.68 2.26 29.26
C GLY A 364 -19.16 1.88 29.10
N SER A 365 -20.15 2.76 29.39
CA SER A 365 -21.58 2.46 29.22
C SER A 365 -22.10 2.42 27.78
N GLY A 366 -21.21 2.57 26.78
CA GLY A 366 -21.59 2.47 25.36
C GLY A 366 -22.05 3.78 24.70
N LYS A 367 -21.89 4.95 25.36
CA LYS A 367 -22.30 6.26 24.82
C LYS A 367 -21.73 6.57 23.43
N SER A 368 -20.41 6.53 23.32
CA SER A 368 -19.72 6.77 22.03
C SER A 368 -20.06 5.69 20.99
N SER A 369 -20.38 4.48 21.43
CA SER A 369 -20.81 3.39 20.55
C SER A 369 -22.18 3.64 19.93
N ILE A 370 -23.10 4.27 20.65
CA ILE A 370 -24.41 4.70 20.11
C ILE A 370 -24.19 5.76 19.03
N ILE A 371 -23.30 6.74 19.27
CA ILE A 371 -22.93 7.72 18.25
C ILE A 371 -22.32 7.02 17.03
N ASN A 372 -21.39 6.10 17.23
CA ASN A 372 -20.77 5.35 16.15
C ASN A 372 -21.79 4.49 15.38
N SER A 373 -22.83 4.00 16.03
CA SER A 373 -23.96 3.31 15.37
C SER A 373 -24.80 4.27 14.52
N LEU A 374 -25.10 5.48 15.03
CA LEU A 374 -25.79 6.52 14.26
C LEU A 374 -24.98 6.97 13.02
N LEU A 375 -23.66 6.95 13.11
CA LEU A 375 -22.78 7.26 12.00
C LEU A 375 -22.52 6.06 11.06
N GLY A 376 -23.12 4.90 11.36
CA GLY A 376 -22.90 3.68 10.56
C GLY A 376 -21.53 3.04 10.72
N PHE A 377 -20.74 3.43 11.72
CA PHE A 377 -19.38 2.89 11.95
C PHE A 377 -19.41 1.56 12.72
N ILE A 378 -20.46 1.32 13.52
CA ILE A 378 -20.65 0.09 14.30
C ILE A 378 -22.03 -0.49 13.98
N PRO A 379 -22.13 -1.81 13.72
CA PRO A 379 -23.43 -2.47 13.56
C PRO A 379 -24.21 -2.42 14.88
N PHE A 380 -25.54 -2.38 14.77
CA PHE A 380 -26.43 -2.30 15.92
C PHE A 380 -27.69 -3.16 15.71
N THR A 381 -28.38 -3.48 16.80
CA THR A 381 -29.74 -4.01 16.80
C THR A 381 -30.71 -2.88 17.10
N GLY A 382 -32.02 -3.07 16.83
CA GLY A 382 -33.01 -2.02 16.91
C GLY A 382 -33.11 -1.24 15.60
N ARG A 383 -33.65 -0.01 15.67
CA ARG A 383 -33.87 0.81 14.47
C ARG A 383 -33.52 2.27 14.74
N ILE A 384 -32.90 2.92 13.76
CA ILE A 384 -32.65 4.37 13.73
C ILE A 384 -33.36 4.93 12.51
N GLU A 385 -34.23 5.92 12.71
CA GLU A 385 -34.91 6.63 11.64
C GLU A 385 -34.53 8.11 11.63
N ILE A 386 -34.39 8.68 10.45
CA ILE A 386 -34.12 10.10 10.20
C ILE A 386 -35.27 10.63 9.33
N ASN A 387 -36.07 11.53 9.87
CA ASN A 387 -37.28 12.03 9.22
C ASN A 387 -38.25 10.91 8.75
N GLY A 388 -38.31 9.78 9.50
CA GLY A 388 -39.14 8.62 9.15
C GLY A 388 -38.53 7.69 8.08
N GLU A 389 -37.33 7.97 7.59
CA GLU A 389 -36.56 7.06 6.73
C GLU A 389 -35.52 6.31 7.56
N GLU A 390 -35.34 5.03 7.29
CA GLU A 390 -34.29 4.23 7.94
C GLU A 390 -32.89 4.78 7.66
N LEU A 391 -32.01 4.73 8.68
CA LEU A 391 -30.63 5.21 8.58
C LEU A 391 -29.92 4.63 7.37
N SER A 392 -29.31 5.48 6.58
CA SER A 392 -28.53 5.10 5.40
C SER A 392 -27.40 6.09 5.16
N PRO A 393 -26.36 5.75 4.40
CA PRO A 393 -25.22 6.64 4.10
C PRO A 393 -25.58 7.99 3.47
N LYS A 394 -26.79 8.12 2.90
CA LYS A 394 -27.28 9.42 2.36
C LYS A 394 -27.45 10.48 3.46
N HIS A 395 -27.55 10.09 4.72
CA HIS A 395 -27.76 11.01 5.84
C HIS A 395 -26.45 11.59 6.39
N ASP A 396 -25.29 11.13 5.94
CA ASP A 396 -23.98 11.57 6.43
C ASP A 396 -23.78 13.10 6.28
N GLU A 397 -24.32 13.71 5.21
CA GLU A 397 -24.23 15.14 4.97
C GLU A 397 -25.04 16.00 5.97
N LEU A 398 -25.99 15.39 6.69
CA LEU A 398 -26.80 16.07 7.70
C LEU A 398 -26.03 16.30 9.00
N PHE A 399 -24.92 15.58 9.22
CA PHE A 399 -24.23 15.54 10.48
C PHE A 399 -22.96 16.39 10.50
N SER A 400 -22.75 17.13 11.56
CA SER A 400 -21.46 17.63 12.01
C SER A 400 -21.09 16.93 13.29
N VAL A 401 -19.93 16.27 13.30
CA VAL A 401 -19.55 15.35 14.38
C VAL A 401 -18.21 15.77 14.99
N LEU A 402 -18.17 15.82 16.31
CA LEU A 402 -16.96 15.87 17.12
C LEU A 402 -16.84 14.54 17.85
N LEU A 403 -15.88 13.73 17.43
CA LEU A 403 -15.56 12.47 18.13
C LEU A 403 -14.49 12.70 19.20
N GLN A 404 -14.43 11.82 20.19
CA GLN A 404 -13.46 11.90 21.27
C GLN A 404 -12.01 11.88 20.72
N ASP A 405 -11.71 10.98 19.77
CA ASP A 405 -10.38 10.83 19.14
C ASP A 405 -10.22 11.67 17.86
N ASP A 406 -10.94 12.80 17.74
CA ASP A 406 -10.82 13.65 16.56
C ASP A 406 -9.39 14.22 16.42
N TYR A 407 -8.90 14.36 15.18
CA TYR A 407 -7.50 14.65 14.89
C TYR A 407 -7.29 16.11 14.47
N LEU A 408 -6.23 16.74 15.00
CA LEU A 408 -5.72 18.01 14.47
C LEU A 408 -4.58 17.72 13.50
N PHE A 409 -4.73 18.20 12.28
CA PHE A 409 -3.75 17.96 11.22
C PHE A 409 -2.49 18.80 11.43
N ALA A 410 -1.33 18.25 11.08
CA ALA A 410 -0.04 18.92 11.14
C ALA A 410 0.08 19.97 10.01
N THR A 411 -0.70 21.02 10.13
CA THR A 411 -0.80 22.16 9.22
C THR A 411 -1.10 23.43 10.02
N SER A 412 -1.39 24.57 9.39
CA SER A 412 -1.71 25.79 10.12
C SER A 412 -3.05 25.71 10.87
N ILE A 413 -3.24 26.57 11.86
CA ILE A 413 -4.52 26.77 12.57
C ILE A 413 -5.61 27.10 11.56
N ARG A 414 -5.34 28.01 10.63
CA ARG A 414 -6.23 28.41 9.54
C ARG A 414 -6.73 27.20 8.75
N GLU A 415 -5.82 26.36 8.27
CA GLU A 415 -6.16 25.18 7.47
C GLU A 415 -6.96 24.16 8.28
N ASN A 416 -6.63 23.95 9.56
CA ASN A 416 -7.41 23.10 10.44
C ASN A 416 -8.86 23.58 10.61
N LEU A 417 -9.08 24.88 10.75
CA LEU A 417 -10.42 25.45 10.87
C LEU A 417 -11.19 25.39 9.56
N LYS A 418 -10.52 25.66 8.43
CA LYS A 418 -11.11 25.61 7.08
C LYS A 418 -11.57 24.22 6.66
N ILE A 419 -11.15 23.14 7.32
CA ILE A 419 -11.77 21.81 7.15
C ILE A 419 -13.27 21.86 7.46
N GLY A 420 -13.69 22.66 8.45
CA GLY A 420 -15.11 22.84 8.76
C GLY A 420 -15.88 23.65 7.71
N LYS A 421 -15.24 24.69 7.16
CA LYS A 421 -15.81 25.58 6.13
C LYS A 421 -14.68 26.10 5.23
N PRO A 422 -14.47 25.49 4.04
CA PRO A 422 -13.35 25.83 3.14
C PRO A 422 -13.30 27.30 2.70
N ASP A 423 -14.44 27.95 2.56
CA ASP A 423 -14.64 29.34 2.16
C ASP A 423 -14.75 30.31 3.34
N ALA A 424 -14.41 29.88 4.57
CA ALA A 424 -14.44 30.72 5.75
C ALA A 424 -13.48 31.92 5.59
N THR A 425 -14.01 33.13 5.89
CA THR A 425 -13.21 34.36 5.95
C THR A 425 -12.48 34.42 7.29
N ASP A 426 -11.42 35.24 7.36
CA ASP A 426 -10.69 35.48 8.62
C ASP A 426 -11.64 35.97 9.73
N ARG A 427 -12.63 36.75 9.38
CA ARG A 427 -13.68 37.20 10.31
C ARG A 427 -14.51 36.05 10.86
N ASP A 428 -14.89 35.07 10.01
CA ASP A 428 -15.60 33.87 10.45
C ASP A 428 -14.74 33.07 11.44
N LEU A 429 -13.43 32.94 11.12
CA LEU A 429 -12.49 32.22 11.96
C LEU A 429 -12.29 32.89 13.31
N GLU A 430 -12.12 34.22 13.33
CA GLU A 430 -11.97 34.96 14.58
C GLU A 430 -13.22 34.87 15.45
N GLN A 431 -14.42 35.05 14.88
CA GLN A 431 -15.68 34.92 15.62
C GLN A 431 -15.83 33.56 16.28
N ILE A 432 -15.48 32.47 15.58
CA ILE A 432 -15.59 31.15 16.17
C ILE A 432 -14.55 30.91 17.27
N LEU A 433 -13.34 31.46 17.11
CA LEU A 433 -12.28 31.41 18.12
C LEU A 433 -12.64 32.18 19.41
N GLU A 434 -13.38 33.28 19.30
CA GLU A 434 -13.94 34.01 20.46
C GLU A 434 -14.98 33.17 21.21
N ILE A 435 -15.81 32.40 20.48
CA ILE A 435 -16.82 31.52 21.09
C ILE A 435 -16.16 30.44 21.93
N VAL A 436 -15.10 29.81 21.40
CA VAL A 436 -14.36 28.74 22.10
C VAL A 436 -13.24 29.27 23.01
N GLU A 437 -13.13 30.56 23.19
CA GLU A 437 -12.12 31.23 24.05
C GLU A 437 -10.66 30.88 23.67
N LEU A 438 -10.35 30.86 22.37
CA LEU A 438 -8.99 30.68 21.84
C LEU A 438 -8.41 31.92 21.15
N ALA A 439 -9.21 32.95 20.88
CA ALA A 439 -8.77 34.14 20.14
C ALA A 439 -7.54 34.81 20.78
N ASP A 440 -7.57 35.08 22.09
CA ASP A 440 -6.46 35.70 22.82
C ASP A 440 -5.17 34.90 22.79
N LEU A 441 -5.28 33.56 22.78
CA LEU A 441 -4.13 32.68 22.66
C LEU A 441 -3.50 32.81 21.29
N ILE A 442 -4.33 32.72 20.24
CA ILE A 442 -3.87 32.71 18.86
C ILE A 442 -3.26 34.08 18.47
N HIS A 443 -3.85 35.17 18.94
CA HIS A 443 -3.28 36.53 18.72
C HIS A 443 -1.90 36.73 19.38
N LYS A 444 -1.57 35.95 20.42
CA LYS A 444 -0.23 36.00 21.04
C LYS A 444 0.80 35.16 20.30
N LEU A 445 0.40 34.28 19.38
CA LEU A 445 1.32 33.47 18.58
C LEU A 445 1.98 34.36 17.50
N PRO A 446 3.26 34.16 17.20
CA PRO A 446 4.01 35.00 16.25
C PRO A 446 3.38 35.07 14.84
N GLU A 447 2.78 33.97 14.39
CA GLU A 447 2.18 33.81 13.06
C GLU A 447 0.63 33.81 13.11
N GLY A 448 0.02 34.06 14.29
CA GLY A 448 -1.43 34.07 14.45
C GLY A 448 -2.12 32.82 13.91
N LEU A 449 -3.10 32.99 13.01
CA LEU A 449 -3.83 31.90 12.35
C LEU A 449 -2.94 31.02 11.47
N ASP A 450 -1.80 31.50 11.00
CA ASP A 450 -0.91 30.76 10.10
C ASP A 450 0.12 29.93 10.88
N THR A 451 0.09 29.98 12.22
CA THR A 451 0.91 29.13 13.09
C THR A 451 0.67 27.65 12.81
N HIS A 452 1.73 26.92 12.51
CA HIS A 452 1.70 25.47 12.32
C HIS A 452 1.45 24.72 13.63
N VAL A 453 0.64 23.67 13.57
CA VAL A 453 0.25 22.79 14.69
C VAL A 453 0.89 21.41 14.51
N GLY A 454 1.24 20.76 15.60
CA GLY A 454 1.72 19.37 15.59
C GLY A 454 3.17 19.20 16.05
N PRO A 455 3.81 18.06 15.77
CA PRO A 455 5.11 17.69 16.35
C PRO A 455 6.26 18.67 16.07
N LEU A 456 6.18 19.41 14.98
CA LEU A 456 7.19 20.41 14.57
C LEU A 456 6.68 21.85 14.69
N GLY A 457 5.50 22.07 15.29
CA GLY A 457 4.87 23.37 15.44
C GLY A 457 4.40 23.63 16.87
N TYR A 458 3.39 24.48 17.00
CA TYR A 458 2.80 24.77 18.29
C TYR A 458 2.08 23.53 18.85
N ASN A 459 2.40 23.18 20.07
CA ASN A 459 1.80 22.03 20.76
C ASN A 459 0.72 22.49 21.73
N PHE A 460 -0.52 22.44 21.32
CA PHE A 460 -1.67 22.75 22.15
C PHE A 460 -1.77 21.82 23.36
N SER A 461 -2.19 22.37 24.52
CA SER A 461 -2.65 21.59 25.67
C SER A 461 -3.91 20.77 25.31
N GLY A 462 -4.28 19.80 26.14
CA GLY A 462 -5.48 18.96 25.92
C GLY A 462 -6.75 19.79 25.76
N GLY A 463 -6.97 20.78 26.66
CA GLY A 463 -8.13 21.66 26.57
C GLY A 463 -8.13 22.61 25.37
N GLU A 464 -6.95 23.10 24.94
CA GLU A 464 -6.82 23.90 23.74
C GLU A 464 -7.10 23.08 22.48
N LYS A 465 -6.57 21.85 22.40
CA LYS A 465 -6.88 20.89 21.32
C LYS A 465 -8.37 20.64 21.21
N GLN A 466 -9.04 20.41 22.34
CA GLN A 466 -10.49 20.14 22.37
C GLN A 466 -11.29 21.35 21.89
N ARG A 467 -10.93 22.56 22.33
CA ARG A 467 -11.57 23.80 21.88
C ARG A 467 -11.32 24.08 20.40
N MET A 468 -10.15 23.76 19.86
CA MET A 468 -9.84 23.88 18.43
C MET A 468 -10.70 22.93 17.58
N LYS A 469 -10.85 21.69 18.00
CA LYS A 469 -11.75 20.71 17.36
C LYS A 469 -13.20 21.20 17.38
N LEU A 470 -13.66 21.73 18.51
CA LEU A 470 -14.99 22.31 18.66
C LEU A 470 -15.18 23.52 17.74
N ALA A 471 -14.19 24.43 17.62
CA ALA A 471 -14.22 25.55 16.70
C ALA A 471 -14.39 25.10 15.25
N ARG A 472 -13.62 24.09 14.82
CA ARG A 472 -13.73 23.47 13.49
C ARG A 472 -15.12 22.93 13.22
N LEU A 473 -15.71 22.24 14.20
CA LEU A 473 -17.07 21.71 14.10
C LEU A 473 -18.12 22.82 13.92
N LEU A 474 -18.05 23.87 14.74
CA LEU A 474 -19.03 24.95 14.76
C LEU A 474 -19.04 25.81 13.48
N LEU A 475 -17.97 25.77 12.69
CA LEU A 475 -17.91 26.40 11.37
C LEU A 475 -18.80 25.70 10.32
N ARG A 476 -19.19 24.44 10.55
CA ARG A 476 -20.09 23.72 9.62
C ARG A 476 -21.51 24.21 9.76
N ASN A 477 -22.24 24.22 8.65
CA ASN A 477 -23.64 24.62 8.61
C ASN A 477 -24.53 23.41 8.29
N THR A 478 -24.58 22.44 9.18
CA THR A 478 -25.45 21.27 9.08
C THR A 478 -26.68 21.40 10.00
N PRO A 479 -27.75 20.64 9.77
CA PRO A 479 -28.94 20.66 10.65
C PRO A 479 -28.72 19.90 11.97
N VAL A 480 -27.80 18.93 12.01
CA VAL A 480 -27.55 18.07 13.18
C VAL A 480 -26.10 18.18 13.63
N PHE A 481 -25.91 18.37 14.93
CA PHE A 481 -24.60 18.39 15.58
C PHE A 481 -24.50 17.25 16.60
N ILE A 482 -23.41 16.51 16.54
CA ILE A 482 -23.12 15.39 17.43
C ILE A 482 -21.78 15.69 18.12
N LEU A 483 -21.79 15.72 19.45
CA LEU A 483 -20.68 16.14 20.27
C LEU A 483 -20.36 15.05 21.31
N ASP A 484 -19.26 14.34 21.11
CA ASP A 484 -18.77 13.31 22.04
C ASP A 484 -17.70 13.93 22.95
N GLU A 485 -18.04 14.06 24.26
CA GLU A 485 -17.23 14.66 25.32
C GLU A 485 -16.63 16.03 24.91
N PRO A 486 -17.43 17.03 24.47
CA PRO A 486 -16.93 18.28 23.86
C PRO A 486 -16.16 19.17 24.83
N PHE A 487 -16.33 18.97 26.13
CA PHE A 487 -15.74 19.81 27.19
C PHE A 487 -14.71 19.06 28.05
N GLU A 488 -14.20 17.93 27.57
CA GLU A 488 -13.14 17.21 28.21
C GLU A 488 -11.86 18.08 28.35
N PHE A 489 -11.13 17.92 29.43
CA PHE A 489 -9.92 18.71 29.78
C PHE A 489 -10.15 20.20 30.06
N LEU A 490 -11.42 20.65 30.28
CA LEU A 490 -11.74 22.04 30.67
C LEU A 490 -12.12 22.09 32.15
N ASP A 491 -11.81 23.24 32.78
CA ASP A 491 -12.30 23.49 34.14
C ASP A 491 -13.80 23.85 34.16
N ALA A 492 -14.47 23.67 35.30
CA ALA A 492 -15.90 23.87 35.44
C ALA A 492 -16.39 25.28 35.02
N ASN A 493 -15.59 26.30 35.25
CA ASN A 493 -15.92 27.68 34.86
C ASN A 493 -15.84 27.88 33.36
N GLN A 494 -14.83 27.29 32.71
CA GLN A 494 -14.68 27.29 31.24
C GLN A 494 -15.84 26.51 30.60
N VAL A 495 -16.17 25.32 31.14
CA VAL A 495 -17.31 24.52 30.67
C VAL A 495 -18.59 25.37 30.68
N ALA A 496 -18.91 26.02 31.80
CA ALA A 496 -20.14 26.84 31.92
C ALA A 496 -20.17 27.99 30.90
N ARG A 497 -19.06 28.69 30.69
CA ARG A 497 -18.98 29.80 29.73
C ARG A 497 -19.09 29.33 28.28
N ILE A 498 -18.29 28.33 27.91
CA ILE A 498 -18.23 27.83 26.53
C ILE A 498 -19.52 27.11 26.16
N ALA A 499 -20.06 26.25 27.03
CA ALA A 499 -21.33 25.57 26.79
C ALA A 499 -22.48 26.55 26.53
N ASN A 500 -22.58 27.65 27.31
CA ASN A 500 -23.55 28.72 27.08
C ASN A 500 -23.37 29.45 25.73
N LYS A 501 -22.14 29.72 25.31
CA LYS A 501 -21.86 30.33 24.00
C LYS A 501 -22.20 29.36 22.85
N VAL A 502 -21.79 28.09 22.96
CA VAL A 502 -22.08 27.03 22.00
C VAL A 502 -23.59 26.77 21.86
N SER A 503 -24.32 26.71 22.98
CA SER A 503 -25.79 26.50 22.94
C SER A 503 -26.54 27.61 22.21
N ARG A 504 -26.07 28.86 22.30
CA ARG A 504 -26.62 29.99 21.53
C ARG A 504 -26.35 29.87 20.02
N VAL A 505 -25.16 29.43 19.63
CA VAL A 505 -24.81 29.18 18.21
C VAL A 505 -25.66 28.04 17.64
N LEU A 506 -25.95 27.03 18.44
CA LEU A 506 -26.71 25.83 18.05
C LEU A 506 -28.23 25.91 18.36
N ALA A 507 -28.76 27.07 18.76
CA ALA A 507 -30.12 27.21 19.27
C ALA A 507 -31.24 26.69 18.34
N ASN A 508 -31.00 26.65 17.03
CA ASN A 508 -31.97 26.17 16.02
C ASN A 508 -31.54 24.86 15.35
N LYS A 509 -30.57 24.15 15.94
CA LYS A 509 -30.04 22.91 15.43
C LYS A 509 -30.46 21.73 16.30
N THR A 510 -30.61 20.57 15.71
CA THR A 510 -30.77 19.33 16.48
C THR A 510 -29.40 18.93 17.01
N VAL A 511 -29.28 18.74 18.33
CA VAL A 511 -27.96 18.51 18.96
C VAL A 511 -27.99 17.22 19.79
N ILE A 512 -26.99 16.40 19.64
CA ILE A 512 -26.74 15.23 20.49
C ILE A 512 -25.42 15.45 21.22
N ILE A 513 -25.42 15.44 22.54
CA ILE A 513 -24.21 15.59 23.36
C ILE A 513 -24.05 14.33 24.20
N VAL A 514 -22.88 13.72 24.10
CA VAL A 514 -22.45 12.72 25.07
C VAL A 514 -21.57 13.41 26.11
N SER A 515 -21.87 13.26 27.37
CA SER A 515 -21.10 13.86 28.44
C SER A 515 -21.18 13.05 29.73
N HIS A 516 -20.12 13.09 30.52
CA HIS A 516 -20.13 12.67 31.90
C HIS A 516 -20.34 13.86 32.87
N LEU A 517 -20.33 15.09 32.36
CA LEU A 517 -20.53 16.33 33.09
C LEU A 517 -22.01 16.76 33.01
N GLU A 518 -22.53 17.29 34.10
CA GLU A 518 -23.83 17.96 34.10
C GLU A 518 -23.70 19.32 33.41
N LEU A 519 -24.43 19.49 32.30
CA LEU A 519 -24.45 20.72 31.53
C LEU A 519 -25.73 21.49 31.83
N ASN A 520 -25.63 22.73 32.27
CA ASN A 520 -26.76 23.61 32.54
C ASN A 520 -27.24 24.28 31.24
N ILE A 521 -27.77 23.47 30.31
CA ILE A 521 -28.36 23.92 29.04
C ILE A 521 -29.76 23.30 28.87
N PRO A 522 -30.69 23.97 28.19
CA PRO A 522 -32.02 23.39 27.90
C PRO A 522 -31.87 22.12 27.08
N SER A 523 -32.23 20.98 27.65
CA SER A 523 -32.00 19.70 27.01
C SER A 523 -32.87 18.59 27.57
N LYS A 524 -33.11 17.55 26.77
CA LYS A 524 -33.60 16.25 27.22
C LYS A 524 -32.41 15.40 27.65
N VAL A 525 -32.44 14.90 28.86
CA VAL A 525 -31.34 14.09 29.41
C VAL A 525 -31.76 12.63 29.48
N ILE A 526 -30.94 11.74 28.96
CA ILE A 526 -31.09 10.30 29.09
C ILE A 526 -29.83 9.74 29.73
N THR A 527 -29.99 8.99 30.80
CA THR A 527 -28.88 8.31 31.47
C THR A 527 -28.85 6.85 31.09
N LEU A 528 -27.75 6.42 30.49
CA LEU A 528 -27.50 5.00 30.23
C LEU A 528 -27.01 4.35 31.52
N VAL A 529 -27.84 3.43 32.03
CA VAL A 529 -27.53 2.61 33.20
C VAL A 529 -27.11 1.23 32.71
N HIS A 530 -26.03 0.74 33.26
CA HIS A 530 -25.57 -0.63 32.99
C HIS A 530 -26.49 -1.67 33.57
#